data_364eaeef6f61e56a183b8e43fa6c0d35
#
_entry.id   364eaeef6f61e56a183b8e43fa6c0d35
#
_cell.length_a   1.000
_cell.length_b   1.000
_cell.length_c   1.000
_cell.angle_alpha   90.00
_cell.angle_beta   90.00
_cell.angle_gamma   90.00
#
_symmetry.space_group_name_H-M   'P 1'
#
loop_
_entity.id
_entity.type
_entity.pdbx_description
1 polymer ?
#
loop_
_entity_poly.entity_id
_entity_poly.type
_entity_poly.pdbx_seq_one_letter_code
_entity_poly.pdbx_strand_id
1 'polypeptide(L)'
;MTPLRWDGDGPPNVAGVAERLRREGVAPSSWSNGPGDRYAAHEHPYEKLLMCAEGSITFFVGPEEKPVELLPGEGFVLPAGTRHAALVGP
;
A
#
# COMPACT_ATOMS: atom_id res chain seq x y z
N MET A 1 -8.13 9.23 -3.55
CA MET A 1 -8.00 7.90 -2.92
C MET A 1 -8.30 8.00 -1.44
N THR A 2 -8.93 6.99 -0.90
CA THR A 2 -9.28 6.98 0.53
C THR A 2 -8.11 6.45 1.34
N PRO A 3 -7.62 7.20 2.33
CA PRO A 3 -6.52 6.72 3.16
C PRO A 3 -6.96 5.61 4.11
N LEU A 4 -6.03 4.69 4.39
CA LEU A 4 -6.18 3.65 5.39
C LEU A 4 -5.08 3.86 6.43
N ARG A 5 -5.41 3.64 7.72
CA ARG A 5 -4.44 3.83 8.78
C ARG A 5 -4.50 2.73 9.82
N TRP A 6 -3.33 2.41 10.34
CA TRP A 6 -3.16 1.55 11.49
C TRP A 6 -3.80 2.21 12.71
N ASP A 7 -4.58 1.45 13.45
CA ASP A 7 -5.29 1.94 14.62
C ASP A 7 -5.10 1.02 15.85
N GLY A 8 -4.15 0.12 15.79
CA GLY A 8 -3.85 -0.78 16.90
C GLY A 8 -2.94 -0.15 17.96
N ASP A 9 -2.76 -0.86 19.08
CA ASP A 9 -1.85 -0.46 20.11
C ASP A 9 -0.41 -0.78 19.70
N GLY A 10 0.52 0.09 20.07
CA GLY A 10 1.93 -0.08 19.75
C GLY A 10 2.22 0.12 18.26
N PRO A 11 3.46 -0.17 17.83
CA PRO A 11 3.85 0.01 16.44
C PRO A 11 3.18 -1.02 15.54
N PRO A 12 2.90 -0.66 14.26
CA PRO A 12 2.33 -1.60 13.32
C PRO A 12 3.30 -2.75 13.00
N ASN A 13 2.73 -3.91 12.68
CA ASN A 13 3.49 -5.08 12.24
C ASN A 13 2.66 -5.82 11.19
N VAL A 14 3.29 -6.81 10.54
CA VAL A 14 2.64 -7.53 9.44
C VAL A 14 1.31 -8.17 9.88
N ALA A 15 1.29 -8.85 11.00
CA ALA A 15 0.08 -9.52 11.48
C ALA A 15 -1.05 -8.53 11.81
N GLY A 16 -0.71 -7.43 12.46
CA GLY A 16 -1.68 -6.41 12.83
C GLY A 16 -2.24 -5.68 11.62
N VAL A 17 -1.38 -5.35 10.66
CA VAL A 17 -1.81 -4.70 9.42
C VAL A 17 -2.70 -5.64 8.62
N ALA A 18 -2.39 -6.93 8.56
CA ALA A 18 -3.26 -7.91 7.92
C ALA A 18 -4.65 -7.94 8.57
N GLU A 19 -4.70 -7.92 9.90
CA GLU A 19 -5.97 -7.90 10.63
C GLU A 19 -6.76 -6.61 10.35
N ARG A 20 -6.06 -5.48 10.27
CA ARG A 20 -6.70 -4.20 9.92
C ARG A 20 -7.35 -4.28 8.53
N LEU A 21 -6.66 -4.90 7.56
CA LEU A 21 -7.21 -5.08 6.22
C LEU A 21 -8.40 -6.05 6.21
N ARG A 22 -8.37 -7.10 7.01
CA ARG A 22 -9.52 -8.02 7.11
C ARG A 22 -10.77 -7.30 7.59
N ARG A 23 -10.64 -6.30 8.44
CA ARG A 23 -11.78 -5.50 8.89
C ARG A 23 -12.41 -4.69 7.77
N GLU A 24 -11.68 -4.45 6.68
CA GLU A 24 -12.22 -3.81 5.48
C GLU A 24 -12.90 -4.80 4.54
N GLY A 25 -12.95 -6.07 4.90
CA GLY A 25 -13.63 -7.10 4.11
C GLY A 25 -12.78 -7.76 3.05
N VAL A 26 -11.46 -7.61 3.10
CA VAL A 26 -10.56 -8.22 2.12
C VAL A 26 -9.76 -9.35 2.75
N ALA A 27 -9.24 -10.26 1.90
CA ALA A 27 -8.32 -11.32 2.30
C ALA A 27 -6.90 -10.85 1.98
N PRO A 28 -6.15 -10.37 2.98
CA PRO A 28 -4.83 -9.79 2.71
C PRO A 28 -3.78 -10.83 2.37
N SER A 29 -2.85 -10.46 1.53
CA SER A 29 -1.61 -11.18 1.32
C SER A 29 -0.46 -10.20 1.55
N SER A 30 0.71 -10.71 1.93
CA SER A 30 1.86 -9.86 2.16
C SER A 30 2.96 -10.15 1.15
N TRP A 31 3.75 -9.14 0.86
CA TRP A 31 4.91 -9.24 -0.02
C TRP A 31 5.99 -8.28 0.48
N SER A 32 7.23 -8.58 0.15
CA SER A 32 8.35 -7.72 0.54
C SER A 32 9.36 -7.63 -0.58
N ASN A 33 10.13 -6.55 -0.54
CA ASN A 33 11.14 -6.23 -1.56
C ASN A 33 12.36 -5.61 -0.91
N GLY A 34 13.45 -5.58 -1.68
CA GLY A 34 14.66 -4.90 -1.26
C GLY A 34 14.57 -3.39 -1.45
N PRO A 35 15.37 -2.63 -0.69
CA PRO A 35 15.44 -1.19 -0.85
C PRO A 35 15.74 -0.79 -2.29
N GLY A 36 15.03 0.20 -2.81
CA GLY A 36 15.21 0.71 -4.16
C GLY A 36 14.58 -0.12 -5.26
N ASP A 37 13.92 -1.24 -4.94
CA ASP A 37 13.22 -2.03 -5.95
C ASP A 37 12.09 -1.22 -6.56
N ARG A 38 11.85 -1.44 -7.85
CA ARG A 38 10.84 -0.71 -8.60
C ARG A 38 9.79 -1.64 -9.17
N TYR A 39 8.55 -1.15 -9.19
CA TYR A 39 7.44 -1.80 -9.87
C TYR A 39 7.04 -0.93 -11.05
N ALA A 40 7.01 -1.52 -12.25
CA ALA A 40 6.58 -0.82 -13.45
C ALA A 40 5.10 -0.42 -13.34
N ALA A 41 4.74 0.64 -14.04
CA ALA A 41 3.37 1.14 -14.04
C ALA A 41 2.42 0.08 -14.61
N HIS A 42 1.31 -0.13 -13.93
CA HIS A 42 0.25 -1.05 -14.33
C HIS A 42 -1.07 -0.62 -13.70
N GLU A 43 -2.15 -1.28 -14.08
CA GLU A 43 -3.46 -1.04 -13.49
C GLU A 43 -4.19 -2.36 -13.31
N HIS A 44 -5.17 -2.37 -12.40
CA HIS A 44 -5.98 -3.55 -12.13
C HIS A 44 -7.45 -3.24 -12.42
N PRO A 45 -8.23 -4.21 -12.91
CA PRO A 45 -9.67 -4.00 -13.13
C PRO A 45 -10.50 -4.10 -11.85
N TYR A 46 -9.85 -4.12 -10.70
CA TYR A 46 -10.51 -4.21 -9.40
C TYR A 46 -9.93 -3.19 -8.43
N GLU A 47 -10.67 -2.88 -7.38
CA GLU A 47 -10.21 -2.04 -6.30
C GLU A 47 -9.19 -2.80 -5.46
N LYS A 48 -8.13 -2.12 -5.02
CA LYS A 48 -7.08 -2.73 -4.23
C LYS A 48 -6.81 -1.91 -2.97
N LEU A 49 -6.75 -2.59 -1.83
CA LEU A 49 -6.39 -1.97 -0.56
C LEU A 49 -4.95 -2.30 -0.24
N LEU A 50 -4.15 -1.29 0.01
CA LEU A 50 -2.71 -1.42 0.23
C LEU A 50 -2.32 -0.76 1.55
N MET A 51 -1.50 -1.44 2.34
CA MET A 51 -0.92 -0.87 3.56
C MET A 51 0.53 -1.26 3.68
N CYS A 52 1.34 -0.32 4.18
CA CYS A 52 2.75 -0.58 4.49
C CYS A 52 2.84 -1.08 5.93
N ALA A 53 3.52 -2.22 6.15
CA ALA A 53 3.71 -2.77 7.47
C ALA A 53 5.11 -2.45 8.02
N GLU A 54 6.12 -2.44 7.16
CA GLU A 54 7.52 -2.20 7.52
C GLU A 54 8.20 -1.39 6.43
N GLY A 55 9.19 -0.60 6.79
CA GLY A 55 9.96 0.20 5.84
C GLY A 55 9.15 1.34 5.24
N SER A 56 9.28 1.54 3.95
CA SER A 56 8.52 2.55 3.23
C SER A 56 8.39 2.18 1.76
N ILE A 57 7.39 2.75 1.11
CA ILE A 57 7.19 2.57 -0.33
C ILE A 57 6.49 3.83 -0.85
N THR A 58 6.88 4.27 -2.05
CA THR A 58 6.22 5.40 -2.70
C THR A 58 5.49 4.89 -3.94
N PHE A 59 4.20 5.15 -4.02
CA PHE A 59 3.40 4.87 -5.19
C PHE A 59 3.29 6.13 -6.05
N PHE A 60 3.40 5.96 -7.36
CA PHE A 60 3.20 7.03 -8.34
C PHE A 60 1.88 6.75 -9.02
N VAL A 61 0.88 7.57 -8.71
CA VAL A 61 -0.53 7.28 -8.98
C VAL A 61 -1.10 8.16 -10.08
N GLY A 62 -1.82 7.53 -11.01
CA GLY A 62 -2.48 8.21 -12.10
C GLY A 62 -1.56 8.55 -13.26
N PRO A 63 -2.10 9.15 -14.33
CA PRO A 63 -1.29 9.52 -15.50
C PRO A 63 -0.26 10.61 -15.19
N GLU A 64 -0.49 11.39 -14.14
CA GLU A 64 0.43 12.44 -13.70
C GLU A 64 1.52 11.92 -12.77
N GLU A 65 1.49 10.62 -12.44
CA GLU A 65 2.47 9.98 -11.54
C GLU A 65 2.61 10.71 -10.19
N LYS A 66 1.48 11.02 -9.59
CA LYS A 66 1.46 11.73 -8.32
C LYS A 66 2.06 10.86 -7.21
N PRO A 67 3.12 11.31 -6.51
CA PRO A 67 3.75 10.49 -5.49
C PRO A 67 2.91 10.42 -4.20
N VAL A 68 2.78 9.19 -3.68
CA VAL A 68 2.14 8.93 -2.40
C VAL A 68 3.05 8.02 -1.62
N GLU A 69 3.76 8.57 -0.64
CA GLU A 69 4.64 7.78 0.21
C GLU A 69 3.85 7.14 1.33
N LEU A 70 4.12 5.85 1.59
CA LEU A 70 3.55 5.12 2.71
C LEU A 70 4.65 4.74 3.69
N LEU A 71 4.48 5.14 4.94
CA LEU A 71 5.29 4.71 6.07
C LEU A 71 4.53 3.61 6.82
N PRO A 72 5.18 2.91 7.77
CA PRO A 72 4.49 1.82 8.48
C PRO A 72 3.17 2.27 9.10
N GLY A 73 2.12 1.50 8.85
CA GLY A 73 0.78 1.81 9.32
C GLY A 73 -0.05 2.68 8.39
N GLU A 74 0.53 3.14 7.28
CA GLU A 74 -0.19 3.95 6.31
C GLU A 74 -0.58 3.14 5.09
N GLY A 75 -1.70 3.50 4.48
CA GLY A 75 -2.18 2.84 3.28
C GLY A 75 -3.26 3.67 2.58
N PHE A 76 -3.84 3.07 1.55
CA PHE A 76 -4.92 3.72 0.81
C PHE A 76 -5.72 2.70 0.02
N VAL A 77 -6.91 3.13 -0.39
CA VAL A 77 -7.76 2.38 -1.32
C VAL A 77 -7.46 2.86 -2.72
N LEU A 78 -6.97 1.97 -3.56
CA LEU A 78 -6.66 2.27 -4.97
C LEU A 78 -7.86 1.87 -5.82
N PRO A 79 -8.56 2.84 -6.44
CA PRO A 79 -9.73 2.52 -7.26
C PRO A 79 -9.37 1.66 -8.48
N ALA A 80 -10.34 0.87 -8.94
CA ALA A 80 -10.18 0.08 -10.16
C ALA A 80 -9.77 0.96 -11.33
N GLY A 81 -8.89 0.45 -12.19
CA GLY A 81 -8.45 1.16 -13.39
C GLY A 81 -7.46 2.30 -13.15
N THR A 82 -6.98 2.46 -11.93
CA THR A 82 -6.01 3.52 -11.63
C THR A 82 -4.59 3.05 -11.91
N ARG A 83 -3.92 3.74 -12.83
CA ARG A 83 -2.51 3.45 -13.16
C ARG A 83 -1.62 3.79 -11.97
N HIS A 84 -0.69 2.90 -11.66
CA HIS A 84 0.25 3.11 -10.55
C HIS A 84 1.56 2.39 -10.79
N ALA A 85 2.62 2.97 -10.27
CA ALA A 85 3.96 2.38 -10.22
C ALA A 85 4.43 2.51 -8.76
N ALA A 86 5.55 1.91 -8.42
CA ALA A 86 6.05 2.01 -7.05
C ALA A 86 7.57 1.94 -6.99
N LEU A 87 8.11 2.56 -5.94
CA LEU A 87 9.52 2.53 -5.59
C LEU A 87 9.64 2.21 -4.11
N VAL A 88 10.33 1.10 -3.80
CA VAL A 88 10.56 0.71 -2.40
C VAL A 88 11.61 1.62 -1.80
N GLY A 89 11.38 2.08 -0.57
CA GLY A 89 12.28 3.00 0.13
C GLY A 89 13.60 2.36 0.56
N PRO A 90 14.49 3.16 1.10
CA PRO A 90 15.82 2.71 1.53
C PRO A 90 15.78 1.76 2.74
#